data_8d671f8465c3bd2cd30c9f616fef9627
#
_entry.id   8d671f8465c3bd2cd30c9f616fef9627
#
_cell.length_a   1.000
_cell.length_b   1.000
_cell.length_c   1.000
_cell.angle_alpha   90.00
_cell.angle_beta   90.00
_cell.angle_gamma   90.00
#
_symmetry.space_group_name_H-M   'P 1'
#
loop_
_entity.id
_entity.type
_entity.pdbx_description
1 polymer ?
#
loop_
_entity_poly.entity_id
_entity_poly.type
_entity_poly.pdbx_seq_one_letter_code
_entity_poly.pdbx_strand_id
1 'polypeptide(L)'
;MSWQQVDDPEKVESWFLRDTPVFEILEELSPRRDEAVFDKLAMSAFAGTPLEMALRDLGIRAFAIAGVALEIGIAPTVWHAVDLGLIPVVVTDACGGRDHSAMQRVLDDFRFSGDPLLTDVATITRLLAARPSSEAGP
;
A
#
# COMPACT_ATOMS: atom_id res chain seq x y z
N MET A 1 14.33 10.39 4.95
CA MET A 1 14.13 9.88 6.33
C MET A 1 14.99 8.64 6.46
N SER A 2 15.90 8.63 7.41
CA SER A 2 16.77 7.47 7.62
C SER A 2 16.06 6.47 8.55
N TRP A 3 15.95 5.23 8.11
CA TRP A 3 15.47 4.09 8.91
C TRP A 3 16.58 3.51 9.80
N GLN A 4 17.77 4.07 9.68
CA GLN A 4 18.98 3.62 10.34
C GLN A 4 19.17 4.46 11.60
N GLN A 5 19.35 3.79 12.71
CA GLN A 5 19.74 4.43 13.97
C GLN A 5 21.26 4.58 13.97
N VAL A 6 21.73 5.66 13.34
CA VAL A 6 23.15 6.01 13.30
C VAL A 6 23.37 7.38 13.94
N ASP A 7 24.48 7.52 14.61
CA ASP A 7 24.91 8.74 15.31
C ASP A 7 25.72 9.70 14.43
N ASP A 8 26.03 9.28 13.21
CA ASP A 8 26.88 9.99 12.26
C ASP A 8 26.21 9.98 10.88
N PRO A 9 25.95 11.14 10.27
CA PRO A 9 25.35 11.22 8.94
C PRO A 9 26.13 10.50 7.84
N GLU A 10 27.47 10.39 7.98
CA GLU A 10 28.31 9.71 6.99
C GLU A 10 28.16 8.17 7.05
N LYS A 11 27.61 7.64 8.14
CA LYS A 11 27.29 6.21 8.28
C LYS A 11 25.93 5.82 7.70
N VAL A 12 25.17 6.79 7.17
CA VAL A 12 23.89 6.49 6.53
C VAL A 12 24.13 5.78 5.22
N GLU A 13 23.69 4.53 5.14
CA GLU A 13 23.71 3.78 3.88
C GLU A 13 22.47 4.08 3.06
N SER A 14 22.64 4.30 1.76
CA SER A 14 21.54 4.49 0.84
C SER A 14 20.91 3.13 0.51
N TRP A 15 19.63 2.98 0.85
CA TRP A 15 18.85 1.78 0.54
C TRP A 15 17.85 2.08 -0.59
N PHE A 16 17.39 1.05 -1.26
CA PHE A 16 16.38 1.14 -2.31
C PHE A 16 16.73 2.16 -3.41
N LEU A 17 17.99 2.11 -3.83
CA LEU A 17 18.41 2.90 -4.98
C LEU A 17 17.81 2.34 -6.27
N ARG A 18 17.38 3.24 -7.16
CA ARG A 18 17.00 2.87 -8.51
C ARG A 18 18.14 2.09 -9.18
N ASP A 19 17.77 1.23 -10.10
CA ASP A 19 18.70 0.38 -10.85
C ASP A 19 19.47 -0.63 -9.96
N THR A 20 18.90 -0.98 -8.81
CA THR A 20 19.40 -2.05 -7.95
C THR A 20 18.35 -3.15 -7.80
N PRO A 21 18.78 -4.43 -7.65
CA PRO A 21 17.83 -5.56 -7.52
C PRO A 21 16.83 -5.43 -6.36
N VAL A 22 17.20 -4.71 -5.31
CA VAL A 22 16.30 -4.48 -4.15
C VAL A 22 15.21 -3.45 -4.41
N PHE A 23 15.32 -2.71 -5.51
CA PHE A 23 14.32 -1.72 -5.94
C PHE A 23 13.36 -2.28 -7.00
N GLU A 24 13.72 -3.38 -7.63
CA GLU A 24 12.92 -3.98 -8.69
C GLU A 24 11.64 -4.59 -8.15
N ILE A 25 10.56 -4.45 -8.92
CA ILE A 25 9.31 -5.15 -8.67
C ILE A 25 9.52 -6.62 -9.04
N LEU A 26 9.05 -7.54 -8.19
CA LEU A 26 9.12 -8.97 -8.47
C LEU A 26 8.46 -9.29 -9.82
N GLU A 27 9.04 -10.21 -10.57
CA GLU A 27 8.56 -10.60 -11.91
C GLU A 27 7.08 -11.03 -11.88
N GLU A 28 6.69 -11.75 -10.84
CA GLU A 28 5.30 -12.21 -10.62
C GLU A 28 4.31 -11.07 -10.40
N LEU A 29 4.80 -9.89 -10.01
CA LEU A 29 4.03 -8.67 -9.77
C LEU A 29 4.31 -7.59 -10.81
N SER A 30 4.97 -7.93 -11.91
CA SER A 30 5.31 -6.97 -12.96
C SER A 30 4.08 -6.20 -13.43
N PRO A 31 4.10 -4.86 -13.37
CA PRO A 31 2.94 -4.06 -13.74
C PRO A 31 2.64 -4.19 -15.23
N ARG A 32 1.36 -4.26 -15.56
CA ARG A 32 0.90 -4.20 -16.94
C ARG A 32 1.08 -2.79 -17.48
N ARG A 33 1.03 -2.65 -18.79
CA ARG A 33 1.25 -1.37 -19.49
C ARG A 33 0.22 -0.27 -19.11
N ASP A 34 -0.97 -0.68 -18.67
CA ASP A 34 -2.07 0.18 -18.24
C ASP A 34 -2.12 0.40 -16.73
N GLU A 35 -1.14 -0.10 -15.98
CA GLU A 35 -1.03 0.09 -14.54
C GLU A 35 -0.01 1.17 -14.19
N ALA A 36 -0.38 2.04 -13.26
CA ALA A 36 0.49 3.13 -12.80
C ALA A 36 1.50 2.62 -11.76
N VAL A 37 2.74 3.05 -11.92
CA VAL A 37 3.83 2.79 -10.97
C VAL A 37 4.34 4.12 -10.43
N PHE A 38 4.39 4.25 -9.11
CA PHE A 38 4.86 5.45 -8.43
C PHE A 38 5.99 5.13 -7.46
N ASP A 39 7.11 5.79 -7.62
CA ASP A 39 8.16 5.79 -6.61
C ASP A 39 7.75 6.70 -5.44
N LYS A 40 8.05 6.28 -4.23
CA LYS A 40 7.79 7.09 -3.02
C LYS A 40 9.01 7.16 -2.12
N LEU A 41 9.19 8.29 -1.45
CA LEU A 41 10.21 8.50 -0.43
C LEU A 41 9.64 8.46 0.99
N ALA A 42 8.35 8.70 1.14
CA ALA A 42 7.66 8.70 2.41
C ALA A 42 7.11 7.32 2.77
N MET A 43 6.69 7.12 4.02
CA MET A 43 6.02 5.90 4.45
C MET A 43 4.67 5.72 3.75
N SER A 44 3.84 6.76 3.76
CA SER A 44 2.56 6.75 3.06
C SER A 44 2.75 6.88 1.56
N ALA A 45 2.00 6.08 0.79
CA ALA A 45 1.97 6.14 -0.67
C ALA A 45 1.32 7.43 -1.20
N PHE A 46 0.58 8.17 -0.38
CA PHE A 46 -0.01 9.45 -0.76
C PHE A 46 0.98 10.61 -0.63
N ALA A 47 1.98 10.49 0.24
CA ALA A 47 2.88 11.59 0.53
C ALA A 47 3.94 11.76 -0.57
N GLY A 48 3.82 12.84 -1.35
CA GLY A 48 4.76 13.20 -2.42
C GLY A 48 4.61 12.37 -3.69
N THR A 49 3.47 11.72 -3.89
CA THR A 49 3.12 11.02 -5.13
C THR A 49 1.82 11.56 -5.73
N PRO A 50 1.52 11.29 -7.00
CA PRO A 50 0.25 11.68 -7.61
C PRO A 50 -0.92 10.73 -7.27
N LEU A 51 -0.77 9.80 -6.31
CA LEU A 51 -1.78 8.77 -6.04
C LEU A 51 -3.15 9.36 -5.66
N GLU A 52 -3.18 10.36 -4.78
CA GLU A 52 -4.43 11.00 -4.37
C GLU A 52 -5.16 11.60 -5.58
N MET A 53 -4.43 12.38 -6.40
CA MET A 53 -4.97 12.98 -7.60
C MET A 53 -5.52 11.91 -8.56
N ALA A 54 -4.76 10.85 -8.81
CA ALA A 54 -5.19 9.76 -9.70
C ALA A 54 -6.48 9.08 -9.21
N LEU A 55 -6.59 8.79 -7.91
CA LEU A 55 -7.80 8.18 -7.35
C LEU A 55 -9.01 9.12 -7.45
N ARG A 56 -8.83 10.40 -7.18
CA ARG A 56 -9.90 11.41 -7.28
C ARG A 56 -10.38 11.58 -8.72
N ASP A 57 -9.47 11.71 -9.68
CA ASP A 57 -9.78 11.89 -11.10
C ASP A 57 -10.54 10.69 -11.68
N LEU A 58 -10.22 9.48 -11.19
CA LEU A 58 -10.92 8.24 -11.53
C LEU A 58 -12.23 8.02 -10.75
N GLY A 59 -12.59 8.91 -9.84
CA GLY A 59 -13.76 8.78 -8.97
C GLY A 59 -13.69 7.60 -8.00
N ILE A 60 -12.48 7.11 -7.69
CA ILE A 60 -12.26 5.97 -6.79
C ILE A 60 -12.40 6.45 -5.35
N ARG A 61 -13.32 5.83 -4.61
CA ARG A 61 -13.58 6.11 -3.20
C ARG A 61 -13.10 5.00 -2.27
N ALA A 62 -12.89 3.81 -2.80
CA ALA A 62 -12.39 2.66 -2.06
C ALA A 62 -11.34 1.92 -2.89
N PHE A 63 -10.31 1.40 -2.25
CA PHE A 63 -9.25 0.63 -2.92
C PHE A 63 -8.74 -0.49 -2.04
N ALA A 64 -8.37 -1.60 -2.67
CA ALA A 64 -7.66 -2.68 -1.97
C ALA A 64 -6.17 -2.35 -1.86
N ILE A 65 -5.58 -2.68 -0.72
CA ILE A 65 -4.16 -2.50 -0.46
C ILE A 65 -3.53 -3.77 0.09
N ALA A 66 -2.38 -4.13 -0.47
CA ALA A 66 -1.55 -5.25 -0.07
C ALA A 66 -0.07 -4.89 -0.19
N GLY A 67 0.82 -5.73 0.30
CA GLY A 67 2.27 -5.60 0.11
C GLY A 67 3.09 -5.56 1.39
N VAL A 68 4.29 -5.01 1.29
CA VAL A 68 5.29 -4.96 2.37
C VAL A 68 5.82 -3.51 2.58
N ALA A 69 6.10 -3.10 3.80
CA ALA A 69 5.80 -3.83 5.04
C ALA A 69 4.53 -3.26 5.68
N LEU A 70 3.72 -4.14 6.28
CA LEU A 70 2.43 -3.76 6.89
C LEU A 70 2.61 -2.63 7.90
N GLU A 71 3.59 -2.75 8.80
CA GLU A 71 3.85 -1.80 9.89
C GLU A 71 4.54 -0.50 9.44
N ILE A 72 5.12 -0.48 8.24
CA ILE A 72 5.99 0.62 7.79
C ILE A 72 5.38 1.40 6.62
N GLY A 73 4.85 0.69 5.63
CA GLY A 73 4.35 1.30 4.40
C GLY A 73 2.83 1.23 4.28
N ILE A 74 2.25 0.08 4.60
CA ILE A 74 0.80 -0.14 4.46
C ILE A 74 0.04 0.66 5.52
N ALA A 75 0.36 0.52 6.81
CA ALA A 75 -0.36 1.21 7.89
C ALA A 75 -0.37 2.73 7.73
N PRO A 76 0.74 3.43 7.49
CA PRO A 76 0.72 4.87 7.25
C PRO A 76 -0.09 5.27 6.00
N THR A 77 -0.12 4.42 4.97
CA THR A 77 -0.94 4.66 3.77
C THR A 77 -2.43 4.52 4.09
N VAL A 78 -2.80 3.51 4.87
CA VAL A 78 -4.18 3.25 5.32
C VAL A 78 -4.71 4.43 6.14
N TRP A 79 -3.98 4.88 7.16
CA TRP A 79 -4.38 6.03 7.98
C TRP A 79 -4.49 7.31 7.16
N HIS A 80 -3.54 7.56 6.28
CA HIS A 80 -3.60 8.72 5.38
C HIS A 80 -4.80 8.66 4.43
N ALA A 81 -5.16 7.46 3.94
CA ALA A 81 -6.35 7.27 3.12
C ALA A 81 -7.63 7.62 3.89
N VAL A 82 -7.73 7.21 5.16
CA VAL A 82 -8.86 7.55 6.04
C VAL A 82 -8.95 9.06 6.24
N ASP A 83 -7.83 9.73 6.51
CA ASP A 83 -7.78 11.20 6.64
C ASP A 83 -8.23 11.91 5.35
N LEU A 84 -7.99 11.31 4.18
CA LEU A 84 -8.46 11.81 2.89
C LEU A 84 -9.93 11.46 2.57
N GLY A 85 -10.61 10.75 3.46
CA GLY A 85 -12.01 10.30 3.25
C GLY A 85 -12.15 9.14 2.26
N LEU A 86 -11.07 8.41 2.02
CA LEU A 86 -11.08 7.18 1.22
C LEU A 86 -11.35 5.96 2.11
N ILE A 87 -11.79 4.87 1.51
CA ILE A 87 -12.07 3.60 2.20
C ILE A 87 -10.97 2.59 1.81
N PRO A 88 -9.92 2.41 2.63
CA PRO A 88 -8.92 1.38 2.38
C PRO A 88 -9.45 0.00 2.79
N VAL A 89 -9.21 -0.99 1.93
CA VAL A 89 -9.53 -2.40 2.15
C VAL A 89 -8.22 -3.17 2.22
N VAL A 90 -7.79 -3.55 3.42
CA VAL A 90 -6.51 -4.23 3.64
C VAL A 90 -6.66 -5.73 3.38
N VAL A 91 -5.89 -6.26 2.44
CA VAL A 91 -5.85 -7.71 2.14
C VAL A 91 -4.81 -8.34 3.05
N THR A 92 -5.24 -8.81 4.22
CA THR A 92 -4.35 -9.11 5.35
C THR A 92 -3.38 -10.26 5.12
N ASP A 93 -3.78 -11.29 4.38
CA ASP A 93 -2.97 -12.45 4.01
C ASP A 93 -2.04 -12.19 2.81
N ALA A 94 -2.19 -11.04 2.15
CA ALA A 94 -1.28 -10.50 1.14
C ALA A 94 -0.40 -9.36 1.66
N CYS A 95 -0.35 -9.17 2.98
CA CYS A 95 0.55 -8.22 3.63
C CYS A 95 1.66 -8.96 4.37
N GLY A 96 2.88 -8.53 4.16
CA GLY A 96 4.05 -8.99 4.88
C GLY A 96 4.68 -7.91 5.73
N GLY A 97 5.61 -8.29 6.59
CA GLY A 97 6.35 -7.36 7.42
C GLY A 97 7.59 -8.02 8.03
N ARG A 98 8.38 -7.24 8.72
CA ARG A 98 9.64 -7.71 9.30
C ARG A 98 9.44 -8.46 10.62
N ASP A 99 8.47 -8.02 11.41
CA ASP A 99 8.23 -8.53 12.75
C ASP A 99 6.75 -8.90 12.93
N HIS A 100 6.50 -10.17 13.25
CA HIS A 100 5.15 -10.69 13.39
C HIS A 100 4.35 -9.96 14.48
N SER A 101 4.98 -9.62 15.60
CA SER A 101 4.31 -8.93 16.70
C SER A 101 3.96 -7.48 16.35
N ALA A 102 4.81 -6.82 15.55
CA ALA A 102 4.52 -5.49 15.03
C ALA A 102 3.34 -5.52 14.03
N MET A 103 3.34 -6.49 13.13
CA MET A 103 2.21 -6.69 12.20
C MET A 103 0.90 -6.94 12.96
N GLN A 104 0.93 -7.81 13.97
CA GLN A 104 -0.26 -8.13 14.75
C GLN A 104 -0.82 -6.89 15.48
N ARG A 105 0.03 -6.04 16.06
CA ARG A 105 -0.40 -4.77 16.67
C ARG A 105 -1.11 -3.87 15.66
N VAL A 106 -0.58 -3.74 14.45
CA VAL A 106 -1.22 -2.95 13.38
C VAL A 106 -2.59 -3.50 13.03
N LEU A 107 -2.72 -4.82 12.88
CA LEU A 107 -4.02 -5.45 12.59
C LEU A 107 -5.02 -5.27 13.73
N ASP A 108 -4.55 -5.28 14.98
CA ASP A 108 -5.40 -5.04 16.15
C ASP A 108 -5.83 -3.57 16.22
N ASP A 109 -4.96 -2.62 15.89
CA ASP A 109 -5.29 -1.20 15.78
C ASP A 109 -6.34 -0.96 14.67
N PHE A 110 -6.20 -1.61 13.52
CA PHE A 110 -7.21 -1.53 12.45
C PHE A 110 -8.57 -2.09 12.87
N ARG A 111 -8.59 -3.22 13.58
CA ARG A 111 -9.82 -3.80 14.10
C ARG A 111 -10.46 -2.91 15.16
N PHE A 112 -9.64 -2.30 16.00
CA PHE A 112 -10.12 -1.42 17.08
C PHE A 112 -10.73 -0.13 16.53
N SER A 113 -10.08 0.52 15.56
CA SER A 113 -10.59 1.77 14.96
C SER A 113 -11.85 1.52 14.11
N GLY A 114 -11.88 0.40 13.40
CA GLY A 114 -13.00 0.06 12.51
C GLY A 114 -13.04 0.87 11.19
N ASP A 115 -12.10 1.81 10.97
CA ASP A 115 -12.07 2.63 9.77
C ASP A 115 -11.64 1.86 8.52
N PRO A 116 -10.51 1.11 8.52
CA PRO A 116 -10.16 0.28 7.38
C PRO A 116 -10.96 -1.03 7.38
N LEU A 117 -11.38 -1.45 6.19
CA LEU A 117 -11.94 -2.79 6.02
C LEU A 117 -10.82 -3.82 5.93
N LEU A 118 -11.01 -4.98 6.57
CA LEU A 118 -10.07 -6.09 6.50
C LEU A 118 -10.66 -7.23 5.68
N THR A 119 -9.87 -7.82 4.80
CA THR A 119 -10.26 -8.94 3.94
C THR A 119 -9.10 -9.89 3.72
N ASP A 120 -9.32 -10.95 2.97
CA ASP A 120 -8.33 -11.90 2.48
C ASP A 120 -8.35 -11.99 0.95
N VAL A 121 -7.31 -12.60 0.37
CA VAL A 121 -7.16 -12.78 -1.09
C VAL A 121 -8.35 -13.52 -1.69
N ALA A 122 -8.82 -14.59 -1.06
CA ALA A 122 -9.91 -15.40 -1.58
C ALA A 122 -11.22 -14.59 -1.67
N THR A 123 -11.51 -13.81 -0.64
CA THR A 123 -12.72 -12.98 -0.57
C THR A 123 -12.66 -11.83 -1.58
N ILE A 124 -11.56 -11.07 -1.61
CA ILE A 124 -11.45 -9.92 -2.53
C ILE A 124 -11.47 -10.36 -3.99
N THR A 125 -10.79 -11.45 -4.33
CA THR A 125 -10.77 -12.00 -5.70
C THR A 125 -12.17 -12.43 -6.14
N ARG A 126 -12.92 -13.12 -5.27
CA ARG A 126 -14.31 -13.49 -5.55
C ARG A 126 -15.21 -12.29 -5.78
N LEU A 127 -15.07 -11.24 -4.95
CA LEU A 127 -15.87 -10.02 -5.09
C LEU A 127 -15.56 -9.27 -6.37
N LEU A 128 -14.29 -9.18 -6.75
CA LEU A 128 -13.87 -8.55 -8.00
C LEU A 128 -14.35 -9.32 -9.23
N ALA A 129 -14.29 -10.66 -9.19
CA ALA A 129 -14.78 -11.52 -10.27
C ALA A 129 -16.31 -11.49 -10.43
N ALA A 130 -17.05 -11.25 -9.34
CA ALA A 130 -18.51 -11.15 -9.35
C ALA A 130 -19.04 -9.79 -9.84
N ARG A 131 -18.17 -8.79 -10.09
CA ARG A 131 -18.58 -7.52 -10.67
C ARG A 131 -19.13 -7.76 -12.09
N PRO A 132 -20.39 -7.35 -12.38
CA PRO A 132 -20.82 -7.30 -13.76
C PRO A 132 -19.88 -6.37 -14.54
N SER A 133 -19.45 -6.81 -15.71
CA SER A 133 -18.71 -5.95 -16.65
C SER A 133 -19.54 -4.68 -16.82
N SER A 134 -19.12 -3.56 -16.21
CA SER A 134 -19.75 -2.29 -16.51
C SER A 134 -19.47 -2.05 -17.98
N GLU A 135 -20.52 -2.11 -18.78
CA GLU A 135 -20.48 -1.64 -20.15
C GLU A 135 -19.81 -0.26 -20.13
N ALA A 136 -18.70 -0.15 -20.84
CA ALA A 136 -18.06 1.12 -21.11
C ALA A 136 -19.13 2.00 -21.79
N GLY A 137 -19.73 2.88 -21.01
CA GLY A 137 -20.57 3.93 -21.57
C GLY A 137 -19.71 4.87 -22.39
N PRO A 138 -20.29 5.48 -23.41
CA PRO A 138 -19.58 6.27 -24.40
C PRO A 138 -18.88 7.49 -23.81
#